data_4a42b9709ec2121ff70df30db7907e03
#
_entry.id   4a42b9709ec2121ff70df30db7907e03
#
_cell.length_a   1.000
_cell.length_b   1.000
_cell.length_c   1.000
_cell.angle_alpha   90.00
_cell.angle_beta   90.00
_cell.angle_gamma   90.00
#
_symmetry.space_group_name_H-M   'P 1'
#
loop_
_entity.id
_entity.type
_entity.pdbx_description
1 polymer ?
#
loop_
_entity_poly.entity_id
_entity_poly.type
_entity_poly.pdbx_seq_one_letter_code
_entity_poly.pdbx_strand_id
1 'polypeptide(L)'
;MDTLKLSPIRKTIVGVQFLFVAFGATVLVPLLVGLDPATALFTAGLGTFIFHLVTKGKVPIFLGSSFAFIAPIIAASKQWGMPGTLAGIAGVSLVYFVMSALIKWQGKKLLDRLFPPVVIGPVIILIGLSLSTSAVDMAKTNWLLAFVSLAVAVCVLSMGRGLMKLVPVICGIVSGYILAVCMGVVDFSHVVAAPWLALPPALSDFHLPQFAWEPFLYMIPVAIAPVIEHVGDIYVVSAVAGKDFTAS
;
A
#
# COMPACT_ATOMS: atom_id res chain seq x y z
N MET A 1 -4.82 10.12 20.55
CA MET A 1 -3.54 10.17 21.30
C MET A 1 -2.80 11.42 20.84
N ASP A 2 -2.57 12.35 21.73
CA ASP A 2 -2.06 13.69 21.38
C ASP A 2 -0.55 13.58 21.05
N THR A 3 -0.22 13.43 19.78
CA THR A 3 1.18 13.27 19.30
C THR A 3 2.07 14.46 19.64
N LEU A 4 1.47 15.62 19.93
CA LEU A 4 2.18 16.83 20.35
C LEU A 4 2.81 16.71 21.77
N LYS A 5 2.33 15.76 22.59
CA LYS A 5 2.82 15.50 23.96
C LYS A 5 3.86 14.38 24.05
N LEU A 6 4.22 13.74 22.93
CA LEU A 6 5.24 12.70 22.92
C LEU A 6 6.63 13.33 23.03
N SER A 7 7.51 12.71 23.83
CA SER A 7 8.93 13.07 23.85
C SER A 7 9.58 12.87 22.47
N PRO A 8 10.65 13.60 22.12
CA PRO A 8 11.32 13.45 20.81
C PRO A 8 11.68 12.00 20.48
N ILE A 9 12.19 11.26 21.47
CA ILE A 9 12.55 9.84 21.32
C ILE A 9 11.32 8.99 20.93
N ARG A 10 10.18 9.20 21.58
CA ARG A 10 8.95 8.47 21.24
C ARG A 10 8.44 8.84 19.86
N LYS A 11 8.55 10.09 19.43
CA LYS A 11 8.21 10.51 18.06
C LYS A 11 9.09 9.80 17.03
N THR A 12 10.40 9.70 17.28
CA THR A 12 11.31 8.98 16.39
C THR A 12 10.97 7.49 16.32
N ILE A 13 10.70 6.83 17.45
CA ILE A 13 10.30 5.41 17.47
C ILE A 13 9.03 5.20 16.67
N VAL A 14 8.00 6.06 16.85
CA VAL A 14 6.75 5.99 16.06
C VAL A 14 7.01 6.27 14.58
N GLY A 15 7.91 7.20 14.25
CA GLY A 15 8.30 7.48 12.86
C GLY A 15 9.00 6.30 12.18
N VAL A 16 9.96 5.69 12.85
CA VAL A 16 10.64 4.47 12.37
C VAL A 16 9.64 3.32 12.19
N GLN A 17 8.69 3.18 13.10
CA GLN A 17 7.63 2.19 13.01
C GLN A 17 6.76 2.37 11.76
N PHE A 18 6.48 3.61 11.34
CA PHE A 18 5.74 3.89 10.12
C PHE A 18 6.44 3.36 8.87
N LEU A 19 7.77 3.39 8.81
CA LEU A 19 8.54 2.80 7.71
C LEU A 19 8.20 1.32 7.54
N PHE A 20 8.10 0.61 8.64
CA PHE A 20 7.81 -0.82 8.60
C PHE A 20 6.34 -1.13 8.25
N VAL A 21 5.38 -0.35 8.72
CA VAL A 21 3.96 -0.52 8.36
C VAL A 21 3.77 -0.29 6.86
N ALA A 22 4.38 0.76 6.32
CA ALA A 22 4.34 1.10 4.91
C ALA A 22 5.05 0.06 4.02
N PHE A 23 6.08 -0.60 4.54
CA PHE A 23 6.90 -1.57 3.81
C PHE A 23 6.07 -2.75 3.28
N GLY A 24 5.11 -3.28 4.06
CA GLY A 24 4.35 -4.47 3.69
C GLY A 24 3.71 -4.38 2.30
N ALA A 25 2.81 -3.43 2.09
CA ALA A 25 2.12 -3.26 0.81
C ALA A 25 3.06 -2.73 -0.28
N THR A 26 3.94 -1.77 0.05
CA THR A 26 4.80 -1.11 -0.95
C THR A 26 5.87 -2.02 -1.52
N VAL A 27 6.26 -3.08 -0.81
CA VAL A 27 7.19 -4.10 -1.31
C VAL A 27 6.47 -5.32 -1.87
N LEU A 28 5.41 -5.78 -1.20
CA LEU A 28 4.71 -7.00 -1.60
C LEU A 28 3.97 -6.83 -2.93
N VAL A 29 3.28 -5.72 -3.13
CA VAL A 29 2.51 -5.48 -4.37
C VAL A 29 3.41 -5.53 -5.61
N PRO A 30 4.52 -4.76 -5.70
CA PRO A 30 5.39 -4.86 -6.87
C PRO A 30 5.96 -6.26 -7.08
N LEU A 31 6.35 -6.98 -6.03
CA LEU A 31 6.82 -8.36 -6.15
C LEU A 31 5.77 -9.28 -6.77
N LEU A 32 4.51 -9.19 -6.34
CA LEU A 32 3.42 -10.01 -6.85
C LEU A 32 3.07 -9.71 -8.31
N VAL A 33 3.27 -8.48 -8.76
CA VAL A 33 2.94 -8.07 -10.14
C VAL A 33 4.16 -8.09 -11.08
N GLY A 34 5.34 -8.46 -10.58
CA GLY A 34 6.57 -8.53 -11.39
C GLY A 34 7.24 -7.18 -11.63
N LEU A 35 7.00 -6.20 -10.75
CA LEU A 35 7.69 -4.91 -10.73
C LEU A 35 8.81 -4.89 -9.71
N ASP A 36 9.77 -3.98 -9.91
CA ASP A 36 10.89 -3.81 -8.98
C ASP A 36 10.46 -3.05 -7.69
N PRO A 37 10.66 -3.66 -6.50
CA PRO A 37 10.30 -3.02 -5.24
C PRO A 37 11.08 -1.74 -4.92
N ALA A 38 12.34 -1.63 -5.34
CA ALA A 38 13.14 -0.42 -5.09
C ALA A 38 12.58 0.77 -5.86
N THR A 39 12.15 0.54 -7.10
CA THR A 39 11.43 1.52 -7.92
C THR A 39 10.11 1.94 -7.27
N ALA A 40 9.34 0.96 -6.75
CA ALA A 40 8.06 1.24 -6.09
C ALA A 40 8.25 2.05 -4.80
N LEU A 41 9.25 1.72 -3.98
CA LEU A 41 9.59 2.48 -2.78
C LEU A 41 10.02 3.92 -3.10
N PHE A 42 10.86 4.09 -4.12
CA PHE A 42 11.30 5.42 -4.56
C PHE A 42 10.13 6.27 -5.04
N THR A 43 9.28 5.73 -5.91
CA THR A 43 8.12 6.45 -6.45
C THR A 43 7.05 6.71 -5.39
N ALA A 44 6.83 5.80 -4.45
CA ALA A 44 5.94 6.01 -3.30
C ALA A 44 6.46 7.14 -2.38
N GLY A 45 7.77 7.18 -2.13
CA GLY A 45 8.40 8.25 -1.38
C GLY A 45 8.25 9.60 -2.07
N LEU A 46 8.54 9.67 -3.37
CA LEU A 46 8.39 10.88 -4.17
C LEU A 46 6.93 11.34 -4.23
N GLY A 47 5.98 10.42 -4.47
CA GLY A 47 4.56 10.71 -4.48
C GLY A 47 4.06 11.24 -3.13
N THR A 48 4.51 10.64 -2.02
CA THR A 48 4.20 11.10 -0.66
C THR A 48 4.75 12.50 -0.41
N PHE A 49 5.97 12.77 -0.86
CA PHE A 49 6.57 14.10 -0.73
C PHE A 49 5.78 15.17 -1.49
N ILE A 50 5.42 14.89 -2.76
CA ILE A 50 4.57 15.78 -3.57
C ILE A 50 3.21 15.98 -2.89
N PHE A 51 2.59 14.92 -2.38
CA PHE A 51 1.33 14.99 -1.66
C PHE A 51 1.42 15.93 -0.45
N HIS A 52 2.46 15.82 0.36
CA HIS A 52 2.66 16.71 1.50
C HIS A 52 2.91 18.16 1.10
N LEU A 53 3.60 18.41 -0.02
CA LEU A 53 3.74 19.77 -0.55
C LEU A 53 2.37 20.35 -0.97
N VAL A 54 1.56 19.59 -1.71
CA VAL A 54 0.24 20.03 -2.19
C VAL A 54 -0.73 20.25 -1.03
N THR A 55 -0.77 19.31 -0.07
CA THR A 55 -1.66 19.40 1.11
C THR A 55 -1.11 20.30 2.22
N LYS A 56 0.11 20.87 2.03
CA LYS A 56 0.81 21.68 3.04
C LYS A 56 0.95 20.96 4.38
N GLY A 57 1.13 19.63 4.33
CA GLY A 57 1.27 18.79 5.52
C GLY A 57 0.02 18.69 6.40
N LYS A 58 -1.15 19.08 5.89
CA LYS A 58 -2.39 19.05 6.68
C LYS A 58 -2.90 17.64 6.92
N VAL A 59 -2.71 16.72 5.97
CA VAL A 59 -3.18 15.34 6.05
C VAL A 59 -1.98 14.43 6.31
N PRO A 60 -1.88 13.80 7.49
CA PRO A 60 -0.72 13.01 7.88
C PRO A 60 -0.82 11.57 7.38
N ILE A 61 -0.83 11.36 6.06
CA ILE A 61 -0.87 10.05 5.44
C ILE A 61 0.36 9.82 4.57
N PHE A 62 0.69 8.55 4.35
CA PHE A 62 1.70 8.06 3.44
C PHE A 62 1.01 7.45 2.22
N LEU A 63 1.54 7.68 1.03
CA LEU A 63 1.05 7.06 -0.19
C LEU A 63 1.90 5.85 -0.53
N GLY A 64 1.25 4.71 -0.73
CA GLY A 64 1.90 3.45 -1.08
C GLY A 64 1.13 2.69 -2.14
N SER A 65 1.56 1.47 -2.42
CA SER A 65 0.88 0.58 -3.36
C SER A 65 -0.44 0.09 -2.79
N SER A 66 -1.50 0.08 -3.60
CA SER A 66 -2.80 -0.51 -3.23
C SER A 66 -2.91 -1.95 -3.73
N PHE A 67 -3.37 -2.83 -2.84
CA PHE A 67 -3.68 -4.22 -3.17
C PHE A 67 -4.78 -4.37 -4.22
N ALA A 68 -5.66 -3.38 -4.38
CA ALA A 68 -6.73 -3.39 -5.37
C ALA A 68 -6.20 -3.49 -6.82
N PHE A 69 -4.95 -3.08 -7.06
CA PHE A 69 -4.34 -3.14 -8.39
C PHE A 69 -3.69 -4.47 -8.74
N ILE A 70 -3.47 -5.40 -7.81
CA ILE A 70 -2.72 -6.64 -8.08
C ILE A 70 -3.36 -7.43 -9.22
N ALA A 71 -4.62 -7.83 -9.07
CA ALA A 71 -5.30 -8.63 -10.08
C ALA A 71 -5.43 -7.90 -11.44
N PRO A 72 -5.84 -6.61 -11.49
CA PRO A 72 -5.86 -5.86 -12.74
C PRO A 72 -4.50 -5.71 -13.43
N ILE A 73 -3.43 -5.46 -12.68
CA ILE A 73 -2.07 -5.35 -13.25
C ILE A 73 -1.63 -6.69 -13.82
N ILE A 74 -1.83 -7.81 -13.11
CA ILE A 74 -1.49 -9.14 -13.61
C ILE A 74 -2.28 -9.47 -14.89
N ALA A 75 -3.56 -9.15 -14.94
CA ALA A 75 -4.39 -9.39 -16.12
C ALA A 75 -3.94 -8.52 -17.32
N ALA A 76 -3.73 -7.23 -17.08
CA ALA A 76 -3.30 -6.28 -18.11
C ALA A 76 -1.88 -6.60 -18.63
N SER A 77 -0.95 -6.96 -17.75
CA SER A 77 0.42 -7.28 -18.15
C SER A 77 0.52 -8.52 -19.01
N LYS A 78 -0.35 -9.51 -18.80
CA LYS A 78 -0.44 -10.70 -19.66
C LYS A 78 -0.97 -10.38 -21.05
N GLN A 79 -1.85 -9.39 -21.18
CA GLN A 79 -2.54 -9.08 -22.43
C GLN A 79 -1.80 -8.02 -23.25
N TRP A 80 -1.26 -6.98 -22.61
CA TRP A 80 -0.65 -5.82 -23.28
C TRP A 80 0.82 -5.57 -22.90
N GLY A 81 1.41 -6.47 -22.11
CA GLY A 81 2.74 -6.28 -21.57
C GLY A 81 2.81 -5.21 -20.47
N MET A 82 3.96 -5.13 -19.79
CA MET A 82 4.15 -4.19 -18.69
C MET A 82 4.15 -2.72 -19.14
N PRO A 83 4.80 -2.32 -20.27
CA PRO A 83 4.77 -0.92 -20.72
C PRO A 83 3.36 -0.37 -20.98
N GLY A 84 2.49 -1.18 -21.60
CA GLY A 84 1.08 -0.83 -21.83
C GLY A 84 0.30 -0.75 -20.52
N THR A 85 0.54 -1.68 -19.59
CA THR A 85 -0.08 -1.70 -18.27
C THR A 85 0.28 -0.45 -17.47
N LEU A 86 1.55 -0.01 -17.49
CA LEU A 86 2.00 1.23 -16.82
C LEU A 86 1.30 2.47 -17.39
N ALA A 87 1.06 2.51 -18.73
CA ALA A 87 0.27 3.57 -19.33
C ALA A 87 -1.19 3.56 -18.83
N GLY A 88 -1.78 2.37 -18.68
CA GLY A 88 -3.10 2.21 -18.07
C GLY A 88 -3.16 2.70 -16.63
N ILE A 89 -2.15 2.36 -15.81
CA ILE A 89 -2.03 2.85 -14.42
C ILE A 89 -1.90 4.38 -14.40
N ALA A 90 -1.14 4.98 -15.33
CA ALA A 90 -1.09 6.43 -15.45
C ALA A 90 -2.46 7.03 -15.75
N GLY A 91 -3.32 6.32 -16.51
CA GLY A 91 -4.71 6.70 -16.77
C GLY A 91 -5.59 6.77 -15.52
N VAL A 92 -5.28 5.98 -14.50
CA VAL A 92 -5.97 6.04 -13.19
C VAL A 92 -5.88 7.43 -12.58
N SER A 93 -4.75 8.15 -12.78
CA SER A 93 -4.59 9.51 -12.28
C SER A 93 -5.65 10.47 -12.83
N LEU A 94 -6.12 10.26 -14.07
CA LEU A 94 -7.21 11.05 -14.64
C LEU A 94 -8.51 10.89 -13.85
N VAL A 95 -8.83 9.68 -13.42
CA VAL A 95 -10.01 9.42 -12.59
C VAL A 95 -9.91 10.19 -11.28
N TYR A 96 -8.73 10.19 -10.63
CA TYR A 96 -8.51 10.97 -9.42
C TYR A 96 -8.63 12.48 -9.66
N PHE A 97 -8.13 13.00 -10.77
CA PHE A 97 -8.33 14.41 -11.13
C PHE A 97 -9.80 14.76 -11.33
N VAL A 98 -10.56 13.92 -12.04
CA VAL A 98 -12.00 14.10 -12.25
C VAL A 98 -12.73 14.07 -10.92
N MET A 99 -12.44 13.07 -10.07
CA MET A 99 -13.04 12.97 -8.73
C MET A 99 -12.71 14.16 -7.86
N SER A 100 -11.44 14.61 -7.87
CA SER A 100 -11.02 15.81 -7.13
C SER A 100 -11.76 17.06 -7.61
N ALA A 101 -11.91 17.24 -8.93
CA ALA A 101 -12.66 18.36 -9.49
C ALA A 101 -14.15 18.30 -9.11
N LEU A 102 -14.76 17.13 -9.16
CA LEU A 102 -16.17 16.93 -8.76
C LEU A 102 -16.38 17.22 -7.27
N ILE A 103 -15.47 16.74 -6.41
CA ILE A 103 -15.52 16.99 -4.97
C ILE A 103 -15.34 18.48 -4.68
N LYS A 104 -14.42 19.15 -5.39
CA LYS A 104 -14.22 20.60 -5.26
C LYS A 104 -15.46 21.39 -5.68
N TRP A 105 -16.21 20.92 -6.67
CA TRP A 105 -17.42 21.57 -7.17
C TRP A 105 -18.64 21.32 -6.29
N GLN A 106 -18.89 20.06 -5.91
CA GLN A 106 -20.11 19.66 -5.18
C GLN A 106 -19.91 19.52 -3.66
N GLY A 107 -18.66 19.56 -3.18
CA GLY A 107 -18.29 19.45 -1.78
C GLY A 107 -18.46 18.06 -1.19
N LYS A 108 -18.34 17.97 0.14
CA LYS A 108 -18.42 16.72 0.91
C LYS A 108 -19.72 15.92 0.67
N LYS A 109 -20.81 16.59 0.34
CA LYS A 109 -22.12 15.94 0.08
C LYS A 109 -22.04 14.92 -1.05
N LEU A 110 -21.17 15.15 -2.05
CA LEU A 110 -20.94 14.20 -3.14
C LEU A 110 -20.30 12.93 -2.61
N LEU A 111 -19.28 13.04 -1.76
CA LEU A 111 -18.59 11.90 -1.15
C LEU A 111 -19.57 11.06 -0.33
N ASP A 112 -20.34 11.69 0.56
CA ASP A 112 -21.30 11.00 1.42
C ASP A 112 -22.41 10.30 0.62
N ARG A 113 -22.74 10.83 -0.58
CA ARG A 113 -23.73 10.25 -1.49
C ARG A 113 -23.17 9.11 -2.33
N LEU A 114 -21.95 9.26 -2.85
CA LEU A 114 -21.32 8.26 -3.73
C LEU A 114 -20.70 7.11 -2.93
N PHE A 115 -20.12 7.42 -1.78
CA PHE A 115 -19.36 6.50 -0.94
C PHE A 115 -19.87 6.45 0.50
N PRO A 116 -21.13 6.10 0.71
CA PRO A 116 -21.64 5.90 2.07
C PRO A 116 -20.92 4.68 2.71
N PRO A 117 -20.81 4.63 4.05
CA PRO A 117 -20.14 3.53 4.76
C PRO A 117 -20.61 2.12 4.37
N VAL A 118 -21.89 2.00 3.98
CA VAL A 118 -22.49 0.75 3.49
C VAL A 118 -21.86 0.27 2.16
N VAL A 119 -21.24 1.15 1.38
CA VAL A 119 -20.51 0.82 0.14
C VAL A 119 -19.03 0.61 0.43
N ILE A 120 -18.42 1.47 1.23
CA ILE A 120 -16.98 1.42 1.54
C ILE A 120 -16.62 0.09 2.20
N GLY A 121 -17.36 -0.33 3.23
CA GLY A 121 -17.09 -1.55 3.97
C GLY A 121 -17.03 -2.80 3.09
N PRO A 122 -18.09 -3.13 2.33
CA PRO A 122 -18.07 -4.27 1.41
C PRO A 122 -16.98 -4.21 0.36
N VAL A 123 -16.64 -3.04 -0.20
CA VAL A 123 -15.55 -2.91 -1.19
C VAL A 123 -14.21 -3.29 -0.57
N ILE A 124 -13.88 -2.80 0.63
CA ILE A 124 -12.65 -3.16 1.34
C ILE A 124 -12.61 -4.66 1.65
N ILE A 125 -13.73 -5.25 2.07
CA ILE A 125 -13.84 -6.70 2.29
C ILE A 125 -13.57 -7.46 1.00
N LEU A 126 -14.16 -7.05 -0.14
CA LEU A 126 -13.96 -7.70 -1.43
C LEU A 126 -12.51 -7.60 -1.91
N ILE A 127 -11.84 -6.46 -1.70
CA ILE A 127 -10.40 -6.32 -1.97
C ILE A 127 -9.62 -7.35 -1.16
N GLY A 128 -9.86 -7.45 0.14
CA GLY A 128 -9.21 -8.43 1.00
C GLY A 128 -9.48 -9.89 0.57
N LEU A 129 -10.72 -10.22 0.24
CA LEU A 129 -11.11 -11.55 -0.23
C LEU A 129 -10.48 -11.89 -1.59
N SER A 130 -10.33 -10.94 -2.49
CA SER A 130 -9.67 -11.16 -3.79
C SER A 130 -8.21 -11.58 -3.65
N LEU A 131 -7.56 -11.21 -2.54
CA LEU A 131 -6.17 -11.57 -2.22
C LEU A 131 -6.03 -12.94 -1.53
N SER A 132 -7.13 -13.54 -1.11
CA SER A 132 -7.09 -14.79 -0.33
C SER A 132 -6.43 -15.94 -1.10
N THR A 133 -6.66 -16.04 -2.40
CA THR A 133 -6.01 -17.04 -3.27
C THR A 133 -4.50 -16.84 -3.31
N SER A 134 -4.01 -15.61 -3.50
CA SER A 134 -2.59 -15.30 -3.48
C SER A 134 -1.96 -15.59 -2.12
N ALA A 135 -2.65 -15.26 -1.03
CA ALA A 135 -2.20 -15.56 0.32
C ALA A 135 -2.07 -17.07 0.58
N VAL A 136 -3.06 -17.86 0.14
CA VAL A 136 -3.02 -19.33 0.23
C VAL A 136 -1.89 -19.92 -0.63
N ASP A 137 -1.70 -19.42 -1.84
CA ASP A 137 -0.64 -19.90 -2.73
C ASP A 137 0.76 -19.59 -2.17
N MET A 138 0.95 -18.44 -1.56
CA MET A 138 2.17 -18.13 -0.81
C MET A 138 2.34 -19.03 0.41
N ALA A 139 1.29 -19.30 1.18
CA ALA A 139 1.33 -20.16 2.36
C ALA A 139 1.67 -21.62 2.01
N LYS A 140 1.25 -22.11 0.84
CA LYS A 140 1.56 -23.48 0.37
C LYS A 140 3.07 -23.77 0.25
N THR A 141 3.90 -22.75 0.09
CA THR A 141 5.36 -22.93 0.01
C THR A 141 5.92 -23.47 1.32
N ASN A 142 5.39 -23.01 2.47
CA ASN A 142 5.70 -23.53 3.79
C ASN A 142 4.62 -23.17 4.80
N TRP A 143 3.71 -24.11 5.06
CA TRP A 143 2.60 -23.89 5.99
C TRP A 143 3.02 -23.56 7.41
N LEU A 144 4.14 -24.13 7.89
CA LEU A 144 4.63 -23.87 9.25
C LEU A 144 5.01 -22.38 9.41
N LEU A 145 5.77 -21.85 8.45
CA LEU A 145 6.16 -20.44 8.44
C LEU A 145 4.94 -19.53 8.36
N ALA A 146 3.99 -19.87 7.48
CA ALA A 146 2.76 -19.11 7.30
C ALA A 146 1.93 -19.05 8.60
N PHE A 147 1.72 -20.20 9.25
CA PHE A 147 0.95 -20.26 10.51
C PHE A 147 1.64 -19.56 11.67
N VAL A 148 2.96 -19.69 11.81
CA VAL A 148 3.70 -19.00 12.88
C VAL A 148 3.64 -17.49 12.67
N SER A 149 3.89 -17.00 11.45
CA SER A 149 3.79 -15.57 11.13
C SER A 149 2.39 -15.01 11.42
N LEU A 150 1.35 -15.73 10.98
CA LEU A 150 -0.04 -15.34 11.21
C LEU A 150 -0.39 -15.37 12.71
N ALA A 151 -0.04 -16.44 13.40
CA ALA A 151 -0.33 -16.58 14.83
C ALA A 151 0.32 -15.47 15.66
N VAL A 152 1.60 -15.15 15.38
CA VAL A 152 2.29 -14.04 16.06
C VAL A 152 1.61 -12.72 15.76
N ALA A 153 1.28 -12.42 14.50
CA ALA A 153 0.58 -11.19 14.13
C ALA A 153 -0.77 -11.05 14.85
N VAL A 154 -1.57 -12.13 14.89
CA VAL A 154 -2.88 -12.15 15.57
C VAL A 154 -2.71 -12.03 17.10
N CYS A 155 -1.73 -12.71 17.70
CA CYS A 155 -1.45 -12.59 19.13
C CYS A 155 -1.04 -11.16 19.51
N VAL A 156 -0.15 -10.55 18.73
CA VAL A 156 0.29 -9.16 18.97
C VAL A 156 -0.87 -8.18 18.80
N LEU A 157 -1.71 -8.38 17.80
CA LEU A 157 -2.91 -7.55 17.56
C LEU A 157 -3.91 -7.65 18.71
N SER A 158 -4.15 -8.87 19.23
CA SER A 158 -5.17 -9.14 20.24
C SER A 158 -4.69 -8.80 21.65
N MET A 159 -3.46 -9.21 22.00
CA MET A 159 -2.91 -9.15 23.35
C MET A 159 -1.91 -8.01 23.54
N GLY A 160 -1.43 -7.40 22.46
CA GLY A 160 -0.46 -6.32 22.50
C GLY A 160 -0.96 -5.11 23.27
N ARG A 161 -0.04 -4.43 23.97
CA ARG A 161 -0.30 -3.20 24.73
C ARG A 161 0.64 -2.08 24.28
N GLY A 162 0.16 -0.86 24.32
CA GLY A 162 0.98 0.32 23.96
C GLY A 162 1.47 0.26 22.51
N LEU A 163 2.77 0.40 22.29
CA LEU A 163 3.40 0.42 20.97
C LEU A 163 3.31 -0.92 20.22
N MET A 164 3.26 -2.05 20.93
CA MET A 164 3.16 -3.37 20.33
C MET A 164 1.88 -3.52 19.49
N LYS A 165 0.77 -2.90 19.89
CA LYS A 165 -0.50 -2.93 19.16
C LYS A 165 -0.43 -2.30 17.76
N LEU A 166 0.60 -1.51 17.51
CA LEU A 166 0.78 -0.79 16.26
C LEU A 166 1.63 -1.56 15.23
N VAL A 167 2.32 -2.64 15.66
CA VAL A 167 3.30 -3.38 14.84
C VAL A 167 3.02 -4.88 14.66
N PRO A 168 1.76 -5.35 14.64
CA PRO A 168 1.46 -6.77 14.59
C PRO A 168 2.02 -7.44 13.34
N VAL A 169 1.89 -6.79 12.18
CA VAL A 169 2.35 -7.33 10.89
C VAL A 169 3.86 -7.52 10.89
N ILE A 170 4.62 -6.56 11.43
CA ILE A 170 6.09 -6.68 11.51
C ILE A 170 6.49 -7.80 12.44
N CYS A 171 5.84 -7.91 13.61
CA CYS A 171 6.12 -9.01 14.52
C CYS A 171 5.88 -10.36 13.82
N GLY A 172 4.82 -10.48 13.02
CA GLY A 172 4.56 -11.65 12.18
C GLY A 172 5.67 -11.90 11.16
N ILE A 173 6.07 -10.88 10.39
CA ILE A 173 7.14 -10.99 9.37
C ILE A 173 8.46 -11.39 10.04
N VAL A 174 8.88 -10.68 11.09
CA VAL A 174 10.15 -10.94 11.78
C VAL A 174 10.18 -12.34 12.38
N SER A 175 9.10 -12.77 13.04
CA SER A 175 9.04 -14.13 13.62
C SER A 175 9.10 -15.21 12.56
N GLY A 176 8.38 -15.05 11.44
CA GLY A 176 8.43 -15.98 10.32
C GLY A 176 9.83 -16.02 9.68
N TYR A 177 10.45 -14.85 9.51
CA TYR A 177 11.80 -14.76 8.96
C TYR A 177 12.85 -15.40 9.87
N ILE A 178 12.81 -15.14 11.18
CA ILE A 178 13.70 -15.79 12.15
C ILE A 178 13.53 -17.31 12.09
N LEU A 179 12.30 -17.80 12.06
CA LEU A 179 12.05 -19.24 11.95
C LEU A 179 12.59 -19.81 10.63
N ALA A 180 12.41 -19.10 9.52
CA ALA A 180 12.92 -19.50 8.21
C ALA A 180 14.46 -19.60 8.21
N VAL A 181 15.15 -18.65 8.85
CA VAL A 181 16.60 -18.69 9.05
C VAL A 181 17.01 -19.89 9.89
N CYS A 182 16.32 -20.16 11.01
CA CYS A 182 16.58 -21.32 11.86
C CYS A 182 16.36 -22.66 11.14
N MET A 183 15.41 -22.70 10.18
CA MET A 183 15.15 -23.87 9.35
C MET A 183 16.13 -24.02 8.19
N GLY A 184 17.02 -23.05 7.96
CA GLY A 184 17.99 -23.05 6.85
C GLY A 184 17.38 -22.90 5.45
N VAL A 185 16.13 -22.37 5.35
CA VAL A 185 15.46 -22.16 4.05
C VAL A 185 15.74 -20.81 3.43
N VAL A 186 16.44 -19.92 4.16
CA VAL A 186 16.78 -18.57 3.66
C VAL A 186 18.13 -18.63 2.94
N ASP A 187 18.14 -18.23 1.67
CA ASP A 187 19.37 -18.05 0.89
C ASP A 187 19.85 -16.59 1.02
N PHE A 188 21.02 -16.42 1.62
CA PHE A 188 21.65 -15.12 1.80
C PHE A 188 22.57 -14.71 0.64
N SER A 189 22.76 -15.56 -0.38
CA SER A 189 23.69 -15.31 -1.49
C SER A 189 23.37 -13.98 -2.20
N HIS A 190 22.09 -13.72 -2.45
CA HIS A 190 21.62 -12.46 -3.05
C HIS A 190 21.89 -11.24 -2.17
N VAL A 191 21.79 -11.38 -0.86
CA VAL A 191 22.04 -10.28 0.09
C VAL A 191 23.54 -9.96 0.13
N VAL A 192 24.39 -10.99 0.14
CA VAL A 192 25.86 -10.83 0.15
C VAL A 192 26.37 -10.24 -1.16
N ALA A 193 25.75 -10.60 -2.30
CA ALA A 193 26.10 -10.09 -3.61
C ALA A 193 25.54 -8.68 -3.91
N ALA A 194 24.57 -8.21 -3.12
CA ALA A 194 23.93 -6.94 -3.36
C ALA A 194 24.90 -5.77 -3.07
N PRO A 195 24.93 -4.72 -3.91
CA PRO A 195 25.72 -3.53 -3.66
C PRO A 195 25.13 -2.74 -2.47
N TRP A 196 25.99 -2.21 -1.60
CA TRP A 196 25.57 -1.38 -0.46
C TRP A 196 24.84 -0.10 -0.85
N LEU A 197 25.16 0.45 -2.03
CA LEU A 197 24.56 1.63 -2.61
C LEU A 197 24.28 1.35 -4.08
N ALA A 198 23.01 1.41 -4.46
CA ALA A 198 22.54 1.32 -5.84
C ALA A 198 21.46 2.36 -6.08
N LEU A 199 21.43 2.90 -7.29
CA LEU A 199 20.30 3.73 -7.72
C LEU A 199 19.11 2.83 -8.01
N PRO A 200 17.86 3.26 -7.70
CA PRO A 200 16.67 2.52 -8.12
C PRO A 200 16.68 2.31 -9.63
N PRO A 201 16.30 1.12 -10.13
CA PRO A 201 16.25 0.83 -11.58
C PRO A 201 15.42 1.82 -12.38
N ALA A 202 14.41 2.45 -11.77
CA ALA A 202 13.66 3.54 -12.40
C ALA A 202 14.52 4.73 -12.87
N LEU A 203 15.72 4.90 -12.32
CA LEU A 203 16.62 5.97 -12.71
C LEU A 203 17.66 5.49 -13.74
N SER A 204 17.94 4.19 -13.83
CA SER A 204 18.90 3.60 -14.78
C SER A 204 18.19 3.00 -16.01
N ASP A 205 17.05 2.33 -15.82
CA ASP A 205 16.31 1.59 -16.84
C ASP A 205 14.85 2.06 -16.93
N PHE A 206 14.66 3.37 -17.07
CA PHE A 206 13.33 3.96 -17.13
C PHE A 206 12.62 3.55 -18.43
N HIS A 207 11.76 2.57 -18.34
CA HIS A 207 10.86 2.19 -19.42
C HIS A 207 9.69 3.16 -19.43
N LEU A 208 9.67 4.04 -20.43
CA LEU A 208 8.53 4.93 -20.63
C LEU A 208 7.27 4.12 -20.89
N PRO A 209 6.15 4.47 -20.24
CA PRO A 209 4.86 3.87 -20.56
C PRO A 209 4.57 4.02 -22.05
N GLN A 210 4.23 2.92 -22.72
CA GLN A 210 3.78 2.97 -24.09
C GLN A 210 2.28 3.17 -24.08
N PHE A 211 1.84 4.36 -24.53
CA PHE A 211 0.41 4.67 -24.55
C PHE A 211 -0.33 3.74 -25.52
N ALA A 212 -1.35 3.07 -25.00
CA ALA A 212 -2.32 2.30 -25.77
C ALA A 212 -3.71 2.51 -25.18
N TRP A 213 -4.72 2.61 -26.04
CA TRP A 213 -6.08 2.89 -25.60
C TRP A 213 -6.70 1.75 -24.79
N GLU A 214 -6.41 0.49 -25.15
CA GLU A 214 -7.01 -0.67 -24.54
C GLU A 214 -6.62 -0.80 -23.04
N PRO A 215 -5.34 -0.83 -22.64
CA PRO A 215 -4.99 -0.89 -21.21
C PRO A 215 -5.40 0.36 -20.45
N PHE A 216 -5.40 1.53 -21.13
CA PHE A 216 -5.86 2.78 -20.53
C PHE A 216 -7.35 2.70 -20.16
N LEU A 217 -8.22 2.29 -21.10
CA LEU A 217 -9.65 2.14 -20.86
C LEU A 217 -9.96 1.01 -19.87
N TYR A 218 -9.16 -0.06 -19.88
CA TYR A 218 -9.29 -1.16 -18.93
C TYR A 218 -9.04 -0.71 -17.48
N MET A 219 -8.05 0.15 -17.25
CA MET A 219 -7.68 0.59 -15.91
C MET A 219 -8.59 1.69 -15.33
N ILE A 220 -9.31 2.45 -16.15
CA ILE A 220 -10.22 3.51 -15.70
C ILE A 220 -11.27 2.98 -14.70
N PRO A 221 -12.06 1.94 -14.99
CA PRO A 221 -13.04 1.43 -14.02
C PRO A 221 -12.39 0.81 -12.79
N VAL A 222 -11.18 0.26 -12.90
CA VAL A 222 -10.43 -0.28 -11.77
C VAL A 222 -10.12 0.81 -10.73
N ALA A 223 -9.90 2.05 -11.17
CA ALA A 223 -9.63 3.17 -10.29
C ALA A 223 -10.72 3.46 -9.25
N ILE A 224 -11.96 3.02 -9.50
CA ILE A 224 -13.09 3.25 -8.57
C ILE A 224 -12.83 2.58 -7.22
N ALA A 225 -12.29 1.36 -7.20
CA ALA A 225 -12.02 0.64 -5.96
C ALA A 225 -10.98 1.34 -5.07
N PRO A 226 -9.78 1.73 -5.56
CA PRO A 226 -8.84 2.53 -4.76
C PRO A 226 -9.37 3.92 -4.38
N VAL A 227 -10.21 4.55 -5.20
CA VAL A 227 -10.85 5.83 -4.80
C VAL A 227 -11.73 5.62 -3.57
N ILE A 228 -12.53 4.54 -3.54
CA ILE A 228 -13.37 4.18 -2.38
C ILE A 228 -12.50 3.86 -1.16
N GLU A 229 -11.42 3.10 -1.35
CA GLU A 229 -10.43 2.77 -0.32
C GLU A 229 -9.85 4.06 0.31
N HIS A 230 -9.34 4.98 -0.50
CA HIS A 230 -8.76 6.24 -0.01
C HIS A 230 -9.77 7.12 0.73
N VAL A 231 -11.02 7.18 0.26
CA VAL A 231 -12.09 7.88 0.99
C VAL A 231 -12.31 7.24 2.36
N GLY A 232 -12.35 5.90 2.41
CA GLY A 232 -12.45 5.15 3.66
C GLY A 232 -11.30 5.44 4.62
N ASP A 233 -10.06 5.45 4.12
CA ASP A 233 -8.85 5.75 4.88
C ASP A 233 -8.89 7.16 5.48
N ILE A 234 -9.34 8.16 4.72
CA ILE A 234 -9.50 9.53 5.22
C ILE A 234 -10.53 9.58 6.35
N TYR A 235 -11.65 8.86 6.27
CA TYR A 235 -12.61 8.76 7.36
C TYR A 235 -12.00 8.10 8.61
N VAL A 236 -11.26 7.01 8.44
CA VAL A 236 -10.58 6.32 9.54
C VAL A 236 -9.54 7.22 10.20
N VAL A 237 -8.67 7.86 9.40
CA VAL A 237 -7.65 8.79 9.91
C VAL A 237 -8.30 9.97 10.63
N SER A 238 -9.40 10.52 10.10
CA SER A 238 -10.16 11.60 10.74
C SER A 238 -10.70 11.16 12.08
N ALA A 239 -11.30 9.97 12.18
CA ALA A 239 -11.83 9.42 13.41
C ALA A 239 -10.75 9.19 14.47
N VAL A 240 -9.61 8.63 14.08
CA VAL A 240 -8.48 8.34 14.98
C VAL A 240 -7.79 9.64 15.45
N ALA A 241 -7.64 10.62 14.55
CA ALA A 241 -6.99 11.89 14.87
C ALA A 241 -7.90 12.87 15.62
N GLY A 242 -9.20 12.63 15.68
CA GLY A 242 -10.19 13.55 16.24
C GLY A 242 -10.30 14.87 15.46
N LYS A 243 -9.95 14.84 14.16
CA LYS A 243 -9.99 16.00 13.25
C LYS A 243 -10.64 15.57 11.95
N ASP A 244 -11.47 16.43 11.38
CA ASP A 244 -12.08 16.19 10.07
C ASP A 244 -11.10 16.60 8.96
N PHE A 245 -10.52 15.61 8.27
CA PHE A 245 -9.66 15.80 7.10
C PHE A 245 -10.44 15.79 5.78
N THR A 246 -11.72 15.51 5.80
CA THR A 246 -12.55 15.45 4.58
C THR A 246 -12.84 16.82 3.98
N ALA A 247 -12.61 17.89 4.75
CA ALA A 247 -12.80 19.28 4.32
C ALA A 247 -11.47 19.98 3.93
N SER A 248 -10.34 19.25 3.92
CA SER A 248 -8.99 19.85 3.79
C SER A 248 -8.51 19.91 2.34
#